data_cfa15a299183c226c436c82b2f38bcba
#
_entry.id   cfa15a299183c226c436c82b2f38bcba
#
_cell.length_a   1.000
_cell.length_b   1.000
_cell.length_c   1.000
_cell.angle_alpha   90.00
_cell.angle_beta   90.00
_cell.angle_gamma   90.00
#
_symmetry.space_group_name_H-M   'P 1'
#
loop_
_entity.id
_entity.type
_entity.pdbx_description
1 polymer ?
#
loop_
_entity_poly.entity_id
_entity_poly.type
_entity_poly.pdbx_seq_one_letter_code
_entity_poly.pdbx_strand_id
1 'polypeptide(L)'
;RLSLNTSGSYSDYQSKELNSRNSGFAGEVFANIQQTIPWELRLSFYGGGSTPYISLQGKGSSFYYYGVNLNRSFLKDKRLNISLFASNIFQKYNSYSNEVWTDTFRSWSKNSYPSRRYGISISWRFGELKTQVKKTQRSITNDDVKAGGDNKSGGSMQ
;
A
#
# COMPACT_ATOMS: atom_id res chain seq x y z
N ARG A 1 10.65 9.09 -9.45
CA ARG A 1 9.41 8.34 -9.63
C ARG A 1 8.24 9.22 -9.22
N LEU A 2 7.22 9.29 -10.06
CA LEU A 2 5.95 9.96 -9.80
C LEU A 2 4.84 8.92 -9.81
N SER A 3 3.95 8.97 -8.84
CA SER A 3 2.72 8.18 -8.80
C SER A 3 1.56 9.13 -8.53
N LEU A 4 0.50 9.00 -9.30
CA LEU A 4 -0.75 9.74 -9.13
C LEU A 4 -1.89 8.73 -9.20
N ASN A 5 -2.70 8.70 -8.16
CA ASN A 5 -3.92 7.91 -8.11
C ASN A 5 -5.09 8.86 -7.87
N THR A 6 -6.14 8.67 -8.62
CA THR A 6 -7.37 9.46 -8.48
C THR A 6 -8.56 8.55 -8.71
N SER A 7 -9.58 8.75 -7.93
CA SER A 7 -10.89 8.11 -8.11
C SER A 7 -11.99 9.13 -7.94
N GLY A 8 -13.12 8.86 -8.56
CA GLY A 8 -14.28 9.71 -8.45
C GLY A 8 -15.55 8.94 -8.76
N SER A 9 -16.60 9.24 -8.05
CA SER A 9 -17.90 8.64 -8.23
C SER A 9 -19.00 9.68 -8.03
N TYR A 10 -20.06 9.55 -8.79
CA TYR A 10 -21.30 10.26 -8.55
C TYR A 10 -22.30 9.29 -7.94
N SER A 11 -22.97 9.72 -6.88
CA SER A 11 -23.98 8.92 -6.19
C SER A 11 -25.29 9.69 -6.11
N ASP A 12 -26.39 9.01 -6.39
CA ASP A 12 -27.75 9.52 -6.22
C ASP A 12 -28.53 8.53 -5.35
N TYR A 13 -28.84 8.94 -4.14
CA TYR A 13 -29.55 8.15 -3.15
C TYR A 13 -30.98 8.64 -3.05
N GLN A 14 -31.95 7.74 -3.16
CA GLN A 14 -33.37 8.04 -3.02
C GLN A 14 -34.07 6.98 -2.17
N SER A 15 -34.89 7.41 -1.24
CA SER A 15 -35.83 6.58 -0.48
C SER A 15 -37.21 7.18 -0.49
N LYS A 16 -38.19 6.40 -0.96
CA LYS A 16 -39.59 6.78 -0.93
C LYS A 16 -40.16 6.71 0.47
N GLU A 17 -39.71 5.73 1.27
CA GLU A 17 -40.19 5.57 2.66
C GLU A 17 -39.78 6.74 3.55
N LEU A 18 -38.57 7.25 3.34
CA LEU A 18 -38.02 8.36 4.11
C LEU A 18 -38.24 9.71 3.43
N ASN A 19 -38.99 9.74 2.32
CA ASN A 19 -39.18 10.92 1.49
C ASN A 19 -37.90 11.76 1.32
N SER A 20 -36.79 11.10 1.14
CA SER A 20 -35.46 11.70 1.14
C SER A 20 -34.69 11.38 -0.14
N ARG A 21 -34.01 12.39 -0.66
CA ARG A 21 -33.10 12.26 -1.79
C ARG A 21 -31.86 13.09 -1.53
N ASN A 22 -30.71 12.52 -1.80
CA ASN A 22 -29.43 13.21 -1.72
C ASN A 22 -28.50 12.71 -2.82
N SER A 23 -27.82 13.62 -3.49
CA SER A 23 -26.91 13.26 -4.57
C SER A 23 -25.67 14.14 -4.54
N GLY A 24 -24.60 13.63 -5.11
CA GLY A 24 -23.38 14.40 -5.27
C GLY A 24 -22.19 13.60 -5.75
N PHE A 25 -21.10 14.31 -5.93
CA PHE A 25 -19.83 13.78 -6.35
C PHE A 25 -18.92 13.51 -5.13
N ALA A 26 -18.31 12.34 -5.10
CA ALA A 26 -17.24 11.99 -4.19
C ALA A 26 -15.99 11.62 -4.98
N GLY A 27 -14.85 12.12 -4.56
CA GLY A 27 -13.59 11.86 -5.23
C GLY A 27 -12.42 11.95 -4.28
N GLU A 28 -11.33 11.28 -4.65
CA GLU A 28 -10.09 11.32 -3.93
C GLU A 28 -8.91 11.44 -4.90
N VAL A 29 -7.85 12.04 -4.42
CA VAL A 29 -6.58 12.15 -5.12
C VAL A 29 -5.44 11.83 -4.16
N PHE A 30 -4.50 11.05 -4.63
CA PHE A 30 -3.25 10.77 -3.95
C PHE A 30 -2.08 10.92 -4.93
N ALA A 31 -1.07 11.67 -4.51
CA ALA A 31 0.16 11.86 -5.27
C ALA A 31 1.38 11.51 -4.42
N ASN A 32 2.37 10.89 -5.05
CA ASN A 32 3.67 10.59 -4.44
C ASN A 32 4.77 10.89 -5.46
N ILE A 33 5.74 11.67 -5.03
CA ILE A 33 6.95 12.00 -5.79
C ILE A 33 8.15 11.47 -5.01
N GLN A 34 8.94 10.63 -5.64
CA GLN A 34 10.15 10.08 -5.05
C GLN A 34 11.35 10.38 -5.92
N GLN A 35 12.37 10.99 -5.33
CA GLN A 35 13.61 11.35 -5.98
C GLN A 35 14.80 10.82 -5.18
N THR A 36 15.71 10.13 -5.85
CA THR A 36 17.03 9.83 -5.29
C THR A 36 17.98 10.96 -5.67
N ILE A 37 18.60 11.55 -4.67
CA ILE A 37 19.58 12.63 -4.82
C ILE A 37 20.98 12.10 -4.45
N PRO A 38 22.07 12.84 -4.68
CA PRO A 38 23.42 12.43 -4.32
C PRO A 38 23.52 11.85 -2.91
N TRP A 39 24.53 11.01 -2.66
CA TRP A 39 24.78 10.28 -1.40
C TRP A 39 23.74 9.23 -1.04
N GLU A 40 23.05 8.66 -2.04
CA GLU A 40 21.98 7.66 -1.85
C GLU A 40 20.82 8.14 -0.96
N LEU A 41 20.63 9.44 -0.89
CA LEU A 41 19.55 10.05 -0.14
C LEU A 41 18.27 9.98 -0.96
N ARG A 42 17.22 9.42 -0.39
CA ARG A 42 15.92 9.31 -1.02
C ARG A 42 14.94 10.27 -0.39
N LEU A 43 14.49 11.21 -1.18
CA LEU A 43 13.49 12.20 -0.80
C LEU A 43 12.14 11.78 -1.38
N SER A 44 11.11 11.79 -0.57
CA SER A 44 9.74 11.48 -0.98
C SER A 44 8.80 12.57 -0.48
N PHE A 45 7.97 13.09 -1.37
CA PHE A 45 6.84 13.94 -1.06
C PHE A 45 5.55 13.16 -1.33
N TYR A 46 4.63 13.19 -0.42
CA TYR A 46 3.33 12.58 -0.61
C TYR A 46 2.23 13.52 -0.13
N GLY A 47 1.09 13.38 -0.75
CA GLY A 47 -0.09 14.14 -0.36
C GLY A 47 -1.33 13.59 -1.02
N GLY A 48 -2.45 13.91 -0.42
CA GLY A 48 -3.73 13.49 -0.93
C GLY A 48 -4.86 14.18 -0.20
N GLY A 49 -6.04 13.98 -0.72
CA GLY A 49 -7.26 14.47 -0.12
C GLY A 49 -8.48 13.86 -0.76
N SER A 50 -9.59 14.00 -0.07
CA SER A 50 -10.90 13.57 -0.56
C SER A 50 -11.94 14.68 -0.41
N THR A 51 -12.90 14.67 -1.31
CA THR A 51 -14.12 15.44 -1.15
C THR A 51 -15.00 14.82 -0.05
N PRO A 52 -16.01 15.53 0.44
CA PRO A 52 -16.95 14.94 1.38
C PRO A 52 -17.66 13.72 0.80
N TYR A 53 -17.78 12.67 1.59
CA TYR A 53 -18.68 11.57 1.23
C TYR A 53 -20.14 11.99 1.42
N ILE A 54 -21.01 11.39 0.63
CA ILE A 54 -22.44 11.67 0.64
C ILE A 54 -23.19 10.37 0.92
N SER A 55 -24.19 10.43 1.77
CA SER A 55 -25.14 9.35 2.04
C SER A 55 -26.56 9.89 1.92
N LEU A 56 -27.56 9.03 1.97
CA LEU A 56 -28.97 9.44 1.81
C LEU A 56 -29.37 10.59 2.73
N GLN A 57 -28.95 10.52 3.99
CA GLN A 57 -29.32 11.51 5.03
C GLN A 57 -28.07 12.06 5.73
N GLY A 58 -26.97 12.24 5.00
CA GLY A 58 -25.76 12.73 5.61
C GLY A 58 -24.70 13.19 4.64
N LYS A 59 -23.77 13.96 5.18
CA LYS A 59 -22.60 14.46 4.47
C LYS A 59 -21.41 14.51 5.43
N GLY A 60 -20.27 13.99 4.98
CA GLY A 60 -19.02 14.16 5.68
C GLY A 60 -18.30 15.45 5.34
N SER A 61 -17.07 15.58 5.79
CA SER A 61 -16.17 16.67 5.38
C SER A 61 -15.11 16.17 4.41
N SER A 62 -14.57 17.07 3.63
CA SER A 62 -13.31 16.85 2.93
C SER A 62 -12.15 16.74 3.93
N PHE A 63 -11.13 16.00 3.57
CA PHE A 63 -9.88 16.03 4.30
C PHE A 63 -8.71 16.06 3.34
N TYR A 64 -7.56 16.54 3.82
CA TYR A 64 -6.30 16.49 3.09
C TYR A 64 -5.14 16.22 4.04
N TYR A 65 -4.10 15.64 3.49
CA TYR A 65 -2.86 15.35 4.19
C TYR A 65 -1.68 15.45 3.23
N TYR A 66 -0.52 15.74 3.77
CA TYR A 66 0.72 15.79 3.01
C TYR A 66 1.90 15.55 3.93
N GLY A 67 3.01 15.17 3.35
CA GLY A 67 4.22 14.95 4.11
C GLY A 67 5.46 14.80 3.24
N VAL A 68 6.57 14.78 3.92
CA VAL A 68 7.89 14.56 3.36
C VAL A 68 8.60 13.47 4.16
N ASN A 69 9.32 12.64 3.45
CA ASN A 69 10.19 11.62 4.03
C ASN A 69 11.57 11.72 3.39
N LEU A 70 12.59 11.74 4.22
CA LEU A 70 13.98 11.71 3.83
C LEU A 70 14.59 10.43 4.39
N ASN A 71 15.06 9.56 3.50
CA ASN A 71 15.57 8.25 3.86
C ASN A 71 16.99 8.06 3.34
N ARG A 72 17.86 7.47 4.15
CA ARG A 72 19.19 7.06 3.75
C ARG A 72 19.53 5.70 4.33
N SER A 73 20.13 4.88 3.48
CA SER A 73 20.67 3.58 3.89
C SER A 73 22.18 3.71 4.08
N PHE A 74 22.68 3.12 5.15
CA PHE A 74 24.07 3.09 5.53
C PHE A 74 24.55 1.65 5.68
N LEU A 75 25.86 1.48 5.75
CA LEU A 75 26.55 0.23 5.90
C LEU A 75 26.45 -0.68 4.65
N LYS A 76 27.36 -1.62 4.59
CA LYS A 76 27.37 -2.67 3.56
C LYS A 76 26.06 -3.44 3.59
N ASP A 77 25.50 -3.74 2.42
CA ASP A 77 24.21 -4.40 2.26
C ASP A 77 23.00 -3.61 2.81
N LYS A 78 23.16 -2.28 2.96
CA LYS A 78 22.08 -1.37 3.42
C LYS A 78 21.44 -1.82 4.74
N ARG A 79 22.28 -2.28 5.66
CA ARG A 79 21.84 -2.86 6.94
C ARG A 79 21.28 -1.84 7.92
N LEU A 80 21.72 -0.59 7.85
CA LEU A 80 21.20 0.50 8.66
C LEU A 80 20.40 1.45 7.76
N ASN A 81 19.18 1.71 8.14
CA ASN A 81 18.30 2.64 7.46
C ASN A 81 17.84 3.71 8.44
N ILE A 82 18.00 4.98 8.08
CA ILE A 82 17.55 6.12 8.87
C ILE A 82 16.57 6.90 8.01
N SER A 83 15.38 7.15 8.56
CA SER A 83 14.34 7.95 7.94
C SER A 83 13.94 9.10 8.84
N LEU A 84 13.88 10.30 8.28
CA LEU A 84 13.28 11.48 8.88
C LEU A 84 11.95 11.72 8.19
N PHE A 85 10.91 11.97 8.92
CA PHE A 85 9.62 12.29 8.34
C PHE A 85 8.94 13.47 9.01
N ALA A 86 8.19 14.19 8.21
CA ALA A 86 7.33 15.26 8.66
C ALA A 86 6.00 15.20 7.89
N SER A 87 4.90 15.31 8.59
CA SER A 87 3.57 15.32 7.98
C SER A 87 2.73 16.47 8.51
N ASN A 88 1.90 17.03 7.64
CA ASN A 88 1.00 18.15 7.91
C ASN A 88 1.72 19.34 8.59
N ILE A 89 2.89 19.71 8.08
CA ILE A 89 3.82 20.67 8.71
C ILE A 89 3.13 21.99 9.04
N PHE A 90 2.28 22.49 8.13
CA PHE A 90 1.58 23.76 8.28
C PHE A 90 0.23 23.65 8.97
N GLN A 91 -0.24 22.41 9.25
CA GLN A 91 -1.55 22.16 9.82
C GLN A 91 -1.45 21.40 11.14
N LYS A 92 -1.67 22.10 12.24
CA LYS A 92 -1.58 21.51 13.58
C LYS A 92 -2.70 20.52 13.87
N TYR A 93 -3.91 20.84 13.43
CA TYR A 93 -5.09 20.01 13.64
C TYR A 93 -5.80 19.72 12.33
N ASN A 94 -6.30 18.51 12.19
CA ASN A 94 -7.30 18.15 11.20
C ASN A 94 -8.66 18.07 11.89
N SER A 95 -9.65 18.63 11.23
CA SER A 95 -11.02 18.57 11.69
C SER A 95 -11.84 17.72 10.75
N TYR A 96 -12.59 16.82 11.33
CA TYR A 96 -13.55 15.98 10.64
C TYR A 96 -14.94 16.34 11.11
N SER A 97 -15.81 16.71 10.19
CA SER A 97 -17.21 17.01 10.48
C SER A 97 -18.14 16.01 9.79
N ASN A 98 -19.18 15.66 10.48
CA ASN A 98 -20.24 14.81 9.97
C ASN A 98 -21.58 15.46 10.25
N GLU A 99 -22.42 15.51 9.25
CA GLU A 99 -23.76 16.03 9.32
C GLU A 99 -24.75 14.94 8.93
N VAL A 100 -25.77 14.77 9.74
CA VAL A 100 -26.86 13.81 9.51
C VAL A 100 -28.17 14.57 9.69
N TRP A 101 -29.12 14.36 8.79
CA TRP A 101 -30.46 14.97 8.84
C TRP A 101 -31.56 13.98 8.50
N THR A 102 -32.69 14.22 9.11
CA THR A 102 -33.95 13.56 8.80
C THR A 102 -35.03 14.66 8.73
N ASP A 103 -36.27 14.32 8.43
CA ASP A 103 -37.40 15.27 8.41
C ASP A 103 -37.62 15.96 9.75
N THR A 104 -37.25 15.31 10.86
CA THR A 104 -37.53 15.80 12.23
C THR A 104 -36.27 16.17 13.01
N PHE A 105 -35.07 15.91 12.46
CA PHE A 105 -33.85 16.01 13.24
C PHE A 105 -32.65 16.34 12.33
N ARG A 106 -31.77 17.21 12.84
CA ARG A 106 -30.49 17.52 12.23
C ARG A 106 -29.42 17.49 13.30
N SER A 107 -28.38 16.70 13.04
CA SER A 107 -27.21 16.58 13.91
C SER A 107 -25.96 16.96 13.16
N TRP A 108 -25.10 17.71 13.82
CA TRP A 108 -23.78 18.04 13.31
C TRP A 108 -22.73 17.76 14.38
N SER A 109 -21.68 17.08 14.00
CA SER A 109 -20.55 16.78 14.86
C SER A 109 -19.25 17.23 14.21
N LYS A 110 -18.34 17.76 15.00
CA LYS A 110 -16.98 18.12 14.57
C LYS A 110 -15.97 17.60 15.55
N ASN A 111 -15.06 16.79 15.05
CA ASN A 111 -13.93 16.27 15.80
C ASN A 111 -12.64 16.86 15.26
N SER A 112 -11.76 17.31 16.13
CA SER A 112 -10.45 17.84 15.76
C SER A 112 -9.37 17.04 16.47
N TYR A 113 -8.37 16.62 15.73
CA TYR A 113 -7.25 15.84 16.26
C TYR A 113 -5.92 16.40 15.77
N PRO A 114 -4.84 16.27 16.56
CA PRO A 114 -3.52 16.70 16.17
C PRO A 114 -3.06 15.92 14.93
N SER A 115 -2.69 16.63 13.86
CA SER A 115 -2.30 16.02 12.59
C SER A 115 -0.82 16.22 12.25
N ARG A 116 -0.20 17.26 12.80
CA ARG A 116 1.20 17.55 12.61
C ARG A 116 2.07 16.51 13.32
N ARG A 117 2.97 15.87 12.59
CA ARG A 117 3.90 14.89 13.14
C ARG A 117 5.29 15.07 12.55
N TYR A 118 6.28 14.86 13.40
CA TYR A 118 7.68 14.76 13.05
C TYR A 118 8.25 13.51 13.70
N GLY A 119 9.16 12.85 13.05
CA GLY A 119 9.76 11.68 13.66
C GLY A 119 11.01 11.22 12.93
N ILE A 120 11.73 10.36 13.62
CA ILE A 120 12.91 9.65 13.16
C ILE A 120 12.61 8.17 13.30
N SER A 121 12.91 7.40 12.26
CA SER A 121 12.87 5.95 12.29
C SER A 121 14.26 5.41 12.00
N ILE A 122 14.73 4.51 12.85
CA ILE A 122 16.03 3.84 12.68
C ILE A 122 15.73 2.34 12.61
N SER A 123 16.13 1.74 11.50
CA SER A 123 16.02 0.30 11.28
C SER A 123 17.41 -0.29 11.07
N TRP A 124 17.77 -1.26 11.89
CA TRP A 124 19.03 -1.95 11.77
C TRP A 124 18.83 -3.46 11.65
N ARG A 125 19.37 -4.02 10.60
CA ARG A 125 19.32 -5.47 10.33
C ARG A 125 20.59 -6.13 10.88
N PHE A 126 20.42 -6.97 11.89
CA PHE A 126 21.49 -7.77 12.49
C PHE A 126 21.55 -9.16 11.85
N GLY A 127 22.76 -9.70 11.78
CA GLY A 127 23.02 -11.08 11.34
C GLY A 127 22.99 -11.26 9.82
N GLU A 128 23.61 -12.34 9.39
CA GLU A 128 23.49 -12.89 8.03
C GLU A 128 22.83 -14.27 8.15
N LEU A 129 21.68 -14.42 7.54
CA LEU A 129 21.17 -15.76 7.26
C LEU A 129 22.03 -16.33 6.12
N LYS A 130 23.13 -17.00 6.47
CA LYS A 130 23.86 -17.86 5.52
C LYS A 130 23.03 -19.12 5.30
N THR A 131 21.88 -19.00 4.72
CA THR A 131 21.22 -20.16 4.12
C THR A 131 21.91 -20.43 2.79
N GLN A 132 23.08 -21.04 2.85
CA GLN A 132 23.51 -21.87 1.74
C GLN A 132 22.54 -23.05 1.71
N VAL A 133 21.47 -22.90 0.97
CA VAL A 133 20.72 -24.06 0.50
C VAL A 133 21.68 -24.79 -0.43
N LYS A 134 22.46 -25.76 0.12
CA LYS A 134 23.09 -26.78 -0.71
C LYS A 134 21.95 -27.41 -1.50
N LYS A 135 21.86 -27.09 -2.78
CA LYS A 135 21.09 -27.90 -3.70
C LYS A 135 21.73 -29.30 -3.63
N THR A 136 21.14 -30.18 -2.84
CA THR A 136 21.42 -31.59 -2.91
C THR A 136 20.99 -31.98 -4.32
N GLN A 137 21.94 -32.17 -5.22
CA GLN A 137 21.67 -32.86 -6.47
C GLN A 137 21.17 -34.25 -6.08
N ARG A 138 19.89 -34.43 -6.05
CA ARG A 138 19.29 -35.76 -6.08
C ARG A 138 19.51 -36.31 -7.50
N SER A 139 20.63 -36.92 -7.74
CA SER A 139 20.81 -37.87 -8.81
C SER A 139 20.02 -39.12 -8.38
N ILE A 140 18.84 -39.28 -8.91
CA ILE A 140 18.13 -40.57 -8.83
C ILE A 140 18.76 -41.45 -9.89
N THR A 141 19.73 -42.26 -9.48
CA THR A 141 20.19 -43.38 -10.29
C THR A 141 19.15 -44.48 -10.14
N ASN A 142 18.36 -44.68 -11.18
CA ASN A 142 17.40 -45.80 -11.25
C ASN A 142 18.23 -47.06 -11.59
N ASP A 143 18.69 -47.80 -10.58
CA ASP A 143 19.41 -49.09 -10.75
C ASP A 143 18.44 -50.28 -10.96
N ASP A 144 17.14 -50.00 -11.11
CA ASP A 144 16.11 -51.04 -11.25
C ASP A 144 15.83 -51.45 -12.69
N VAL A 145 16.57 -50.97 -13.68
CA VAL A 145 16.44 -51.49 -15.03
C VAL A 145 17.35 -52.72 -15.12
N LYS A 146 16.92 -53.87 -14.61
CA LYS A 146 17.46 -55.16 -14.98
C LYS A 146 17.35 -55.32 -16.48
N ALA A 147 18.49 -55.40 -17.14
CA ALA A 147 18.59 -55.85 -18.52
C ALA A 147 17.96 -57.22 -18.65
N GLY A 148 16.76 -57.26 -19.21
CA GLY A 148 16.10 -58.51 -19.59
C GLY A 148 16.87 -59.16 -20.73
N GLY A 149 17.25 -60.35 -20.49
CA GLY A 149 17.66 -61.47 -21.24
C GLY A 149 17.92 -61.36 -22.75
N ASP A 150 19.11 -61.70 -23.10
CA ASP A 150 19.51 -62.29 -24.36
C ASP A 150 18.59 -63.44 -24.73
N ASN A 151 17.85 -63.36 -25.81
CA ASN A 151 17.32 -64.50 -26.53
C ASN A 151 18.07 -64.60 -27.87
N LYS A 152 19.16 -65.41 -27.81
CA LYS A 152 19.73 -66.05 -29.01
C LYS A 152 18.71 -67.08 -29.50
N SER A 153 18.24 -66.90 -30.67
CA SER A 153 17.72 -67.96 -31.53
C SER A 153 18.20 -67.70 -32.94
N GLY A 154 19.08 -68.32 -33.38
CA GLY A 154 19.58 -69.29 -34.25
C GLY A 154 18.63 -69.68 -35.39
N GLY A 155 19.11 -69.57 -36.63
CA GLY A 155 18.40 -70.00 -37.81
C GLY A 155 19.16 -69.67 -39.06
N SER A 156 20.03 -70.55 -39.42
CA SER A 156 20.73 -70.66 -40.73
C SER A 156 19.75 -70.93 -41.85
N MET A 157 20.21 -70.55 -43.04
CA MET A 157 20.01 -71.16 -44.39
C MET A 157 19.48 -70.17 -45.42
N GLN A 158 20.16 -70.00 -46.31
CA GLN A 158 20.58 -70.17 -47.74
C GLN A 158 20.88 -68.85 -48.37
#